data_c4039e2ff3e75793070d0fb3fb0d33c2
#
_entry.id   c4039e2ff3e75793070d0fb3fb0d33c2
#
_cell.length_a   1.000
_cell.length_b   1.000
_cell.length_c   1.000
_cell.angle_alpha   90.00
_cell.angle_beta   90.00
_cell.angle_gamma   90.00
#
_symmetry.space_group_name_H-M   'P 1'
#
loop_
_entity.id
_entity.type
_entity.pdbx_description
1 polymer ?
#
loop_
_entity_poly.entity_id
_entity_poly.type
_entity_poly.pdbx_seq_one_letter_code
_entity_poly.pdbx_strand_id
1 'polypeptide(L)'
;DILTIPDAMGQGLYFSEGEGPKFKKVIRTPADVEKLPDVSIASELSYVTDAVALIRRELNGSVPLIGFSGSPWTLATYMIEGGGSKDFRHAKEFLYNHPEAMHLLLDKLADAVIDYLNAQIAAGAQAVQIFDTWGGVLTPTAYRDFSLAYMQKIIGGLTRHNDGREVPVILFTKNGGQWLESIAASGCNAVG
;
A
#
# COMPACT_ATOMS: atom_id res chain seq x y z
N ASP A 1 5.62 -8.56 -3.73
CA ASP A 1 4.66 -7.89 -4.59
C ASP A 1 3.79 -6.94 -3.76
N ILE A 2 3.41 -5.77 -4.31
CA ILE A 2 2.54 -4.81 -3.62
C ILE A 2 1.09 -5.29 -3.50
N LEU A 3 0.68 -6.31 -4.27
CA LEU A 3 -0.71 -6.77 -4.34
C LEU A 3 -1.03 -7.97 -3.43
N THR A 4 -0.12 -8.33 -2.53
CA THR A 4 -0.31 -9.43 -1.57
C THR A 4 -1.46 -9.18 -0.59
N ILE A 5 -1.64 -7.94 -0.13
CA ILE A 5 -2.76 -7.57 0.76
C ILE A 5 -4.11 -7.74 0.06
N PRO A 6 -4.36 -7.16 -1.14
CA PRO A 6 -5.59 -7.43 -1.88
C PRO A 6 -5.84 -8.93 -2.17
N ASP A 7 -4.80 -9.70 -2.43
CA ASP A 7 -4.93 -11.15 -2.63
C ASP A 7 -5.40 -11.86 -1.36
N ALA A 8 -4.79 -11.55 -0.21
CA ALA A 8 -5.20 -12.03 1.10
C ALA A 8 -6.64 -11.60 1.46
N MET A 9 -7.09 -10.43 0.97
CA MET A 9 -8.51 -10.01 1.06
C MET A 9 -9.45 -10.81 0.13
N GLY A 10 -8.94 -11.83 -0.56
CA GLY A 10 -9.74 -12.75 -1.37
C GLY A 10 -10.04 -12.24 -2.78
N GLN A 11 -9.29 -11.26 -3.30
CA GLN A 11 -9.49 -10.77 -4.68
C GLN A 11 -9.00 -11.78 -5.73
N GLY A 12 -8.12 -12.72 -5.36
CA GLY A 12 -7.63 -13.78 -6.23
C GLY A 12 -6.70 -13.25 -7.31
N LEU A 13 -5.48 -12.90 -6.89
CA LEU A 13 -4.41 -12.42 -7.77
C LEU A 13 -3.99 -13.52 -8.74
N TYR A 14 -3.81 -13.16 -10.01
CA TYR A 14 -3.19 -14.01 -11.01
C TYR A 14 -2.39 -13.17 -12.01
N PHE A 15 -1.49 -13.82 -12.71
CA PHE A 15 -0.67 -13.18 -13.74
C PHE A 15 -1.09 -13.67 -15.11
N SER A 16 -1.34 -12.72 -16.02
CA SER A 16 -1.62 -12.99 -17.42
C SER A 16 -0.39 -12.62 -18.26
N GLU A 17 0.01 -13.50 -19.16
CA GLU A 17 1.17 -13.27 -20.03
C GLU A 17 0.98 -12.00 -20.86
N GLY A 18 1.93 -11.08 -20.79
CA GLY A 18 1.91 -9.80 -21.50
C GLY A 18 0.99 -8.73 -20.89
N GLU A 19 0.17 -9.05 -19.87
CA GLU A 19 -0.81 -8.12 -19.31
C GLU A 19 -0.54 -7.74 -17.82
N GLY A 20 0.38 -8.46 -17.16
CA GLY A 20 0.75 -8.23 -15.77
C GLY A 20 -0.25 -8.79 -14.75
N PRO A 21 -0.26 -8.25 -13.52
CA PRO A 21 -1.11 -8.74 -12.45
C PRO A 21 -2.58 -8.35 -12.66
N LYS A 22 -3.48 -9.30 -12.37
CA LYS A 22 -4.93 -9.14 -12.44
C LYS A 22 -5.63 -9.77 -11.25
N PHE A 23 -6.83 -9.31 -10.96
CA PHE A 23 -7.70 -9.88 -9.94
C PHE A 23 -8.92 -10.58 -10.56
N LYS A 24 -9.28 -11.75 -10.00
CA LYS A 24 -10.47 -12.51 -10.40
C LYS A 24 -11.75 -11.83 -9.94
N LYS A 25 -11.71 -11.18 -8.76
CA LYS A 25 -12.81 -10.39 -8.21
C LYS A 25 -12.43 -8.93 -8.23
N VAL A 26 -13.42 -8.07 -8.48
CA VAL A 26 -13.24 -6.61 -8.53
C VAL A 26 -14.29 -5.93 -7.68
N ILE A 27 -13.94 -4.77 -7.14
CA ILE A 27 -14.85 -3.91 -6.40
C ILE A 27 -15.58 -3.00 -7.40
N ARG A 28 -16.92 -3.00 -7.34
CA ARG A 28 -17.76 -2.14 -8.20
C ARG A 28 -18.81 -1.38 -7.41
N THR A 29 -19.18 -1.83 -6.23
CA THR A 29 -20.24 -1.27 -5.40
C THR A 29 -19.79 -1.05 -3.97
N PRO A 30 -20.43 -0.15 -3.20
CA PRO A 30 -20.19 -0.02 -1.76
C PRO A 30 -20.32 -1.34 -0.99
N ALA A 31 -21.30 -2.17 -1.37
CA ALA A 31 -21.52 -3.47 -0.74
C ALA A 31 -20.33 -4.45 -0.94
N ASP A 32 -19.55 -4.29 -2.01
CA ASP A 32 -18.34 -5.10 -2.20
C ASP A 32 -17.25 -4.70 -1.19
N VAL A 33 -17.16 -3.43 -0.84
CA VAL A 33 -16.22 -2.91 0.17
C VAL A 33 -16.59 -3.42 1.57
N GLU A 34 -17.88 -3.38 1.91
CA GLU A 34 -18.39 -3.85 3.21
C GLU A 34 -18.09 -5.33 3.45
N LYS A 35 -18.07 -6.14 2.39
CA LYS A 35 -17.81 -7.60 2.43
C LYS A 35 -16.33 -7.96 2.50
N LEU A 36 -15.42 -6.99 2.33
CA LEU A 36 -13.99 -7.29 2.40
C LEU A 36 -13.61 -7.77 3.80
N PRO A 37 -12.96 -8.93 3.92
CA PRO A 37 -12.47 -9.41 5.21
C PRO A 37 -11.30 -8.57 5.71
N ASP A 38 -11.08 -8.60 7.01
CA ASP A 38 -9.83 -8.15 7.59
C ASP A 38 -8.76 -9.21 7.32
N VAL A 39 -7.51 -8.77 7.12
CA VAL A 39 -6.39 -9.66 6.81
C VAL A 39 -5.58 -9.94 8.06
N SER A 40 -5.40 -11.22 8.38
CA SER A 40 -4.43 -11.64 9.40
C SER A 40 -3.05 -11.81 8.77
N ILE A 41 -2.20 -10.81 8.95
CA ILE A 41 -0.84 -10.83 8.39
C ILE A 41 -0.06 -12.06 8.86
N ALA A 42 -0.19 -12.43 10.14
CA ALA A 42 0.53 -13.55 10.73
C ALA A 42 0.17 -14.91 10.12
N SER A 43 -1.08 -15.11 9.69
CA SER A 43 -1.53 -16.37 9.10
C SER A 43 -1.47 -16.38 7.58
N GLU A 44 -1.78 -15.27 6.93
CA GLU A 44 -1.98 -15.24 5.48
C GLU A 44 -0.74 -14.76 4.72
N LEU A 45 0.08 -13.91 5.36
CA LEU A 45 1.27 -13.32 4.75
C LEU A 45 2.57 -13.67 5.51
N SER A 46 2.57 -14.73 6.33
CA SER A 46 3.77 -15.21 7.06
C SER A 46 4.94 -15.51 6.12
N TYR A 47 4.69 -16.02 4.93
CA TYR A 47 5.72 -16.31 3.95
C TYR A 47 6.53 -15.06 3.55
N VAL A 48 5.93 -13.86 3.62
CA VAL A 48 6.64 -12.60 3.37
C VAL A 48 7.56 -12.27 4.54
N THR A 49 7.08 -12.36 5.77
CA THR A 49 7.90 -12.10 6.96
C THR A 49 9.02 -13.11 7.11
N ASP A 50 8.78 -14.39 6.80
CA ASP A 50 9.81 -15.42 6.76
C ASP A 50 10.89 -15.11 5.71
N ALA A 51 10.49 -14.66 4.53
CA ALA A 51 11.41 -14.23 3.47
C ALA A 51 12.23 -13.00 3.90
N VAL A 52 11.60 -11.99 4.54
CA VAL A 52 12.31 -10.81 5.08
C VAL A 52 13.34 -11.23 6.11
N ALA A 53 12.99 -12.10 7.06
CA ALA A 53 13.89 -12.58 8.08
C ALA A 53 15.07 -13.38 7.49
N LEU A 54 14.79 -14.25 6.51
CA LEU A 54 15.80 -15.01 5.79
C LEU A 54 16.77 -14.08 5.05
N ILE A 55 16.25 -13.17 4.23
CA ILE A 55 17.06 -12.23 3.45
C ILE A 55 17.91 -11.37 4.39
N ARG A 56 17.32 -10.86 5.47
CA ARG A 56 18.03 -10.03 6.46
C ARG A 56 19.24 -10.78 7.04
N ARG A 57 19.07 -12.05 7.36
CA ARG A 57 20.14 -12.92 7.88
C ARG A 57 21.23 -13.16 6.81
N GLU A 58 20.83 -13.52 5.59
CA GLU A 58 21.78 -13.86 4.51
C GLU A 58 22.57 -12.64 4.04
N LEU A 59 21.97 -11.43 4.07
CA LEU A 59 22.68 -10.18 3.79
C LEU A 59 23.79 -9.89 4.82
N ASN A 60 23.67 -10.40 6.03
CA ASN A 60 24.65 -10.25 7.10
C ASN A 60 25.20 -8.81 7.28
N GLY A 61 24.34 -7.81 7.08
CA GLY A 61 24.69 -6.40 7.22
C GLY A 61 25.45 -5.78 6.04
N SER A 62 25.64 -6.49 4.94
CA SER A 62 26.35 -5.99 3.75
C SER A 62 25.64 -4.78 3.10
N VAL A 63 24.31 -4.81 3.09
CA VAL A 63 23.44 -3.72 2.64
C VAL A 63 22.17 -3.65 3.49
N PRO A 64 21.52 -2.48 3.62
CA PRO A 64 20.25 -2.38 4.32
C PRO A 64 19.12 -3.09 3.54
N LEU A 65 18.19 -3.70 4.28
CA LEU A 65 16.99 -4.29 3.71
C LEU A 65 15.81 -3.33 3.86
N ILE A 66 15.18 -3.01 2.74
CA ILE A 66 14.00 -2.14 2.67
C ILE A 66 12.77 -3.03 2.53
N GLY A 67 11.86 -2.97 3.51
CA GLY A 67 10.51 -3.50 3.40
C GLY A 67 9.62 -2.56 2.58
N PHE A 68 8.49 -3.06 2.05
CA PHE A 68 7.63 -2.21 1.24
C PHE A 68 6.18 -2.67 1.19
N SER A 69 5.31 -1.74 0.81
CA SER A 69 3.90 -1.98 0.45
C SER A 69 3.43 -0.99 -0.61
N GLY A 70 2.33 -1.29 -1.28
CA GLY A 70 1.57 -0.29 -2.02
C GLY A 70 0.86 0.68 -1.08
N SER A 71 0.61 1.91 -1.54
CA SER A 71 -0.29 2.84 -0.84
C SER A 71 -1.73 2.35 -0.89
N PRO A 72 -2.60 2.73 0.06
CA PRO A 72 -4.02 2.39 0.02
C PRO A 72 -4.68 2.77 -1.30
N TRP A 73 -4.42 3.96 -1.83
CA TRP A 73 -4.94 4.39 -3.12
C TRP A 73 -4.48 3.48 -4.28
N THR A 74 -3.18 3.18 -4.34
CA THR A 74 -2.65 2.28 -5.38
C THR A 74 -3.28 0.89 -5.29
N LEU A 75 -3.42 0.32 -4.09
CA LEU A 75 -4.07 -0.98 -3.89
C LEU A 75 -5.55 -0.93 -4.30
N ALA A 76 -6.28 0.10 -3.87
CA ALA A 76 -7.68 0.30 -4.22
C ALA A 76 -7.90 0.40 -5.74
N THR A 77 -7.02 1.11 -6.45
CA THR A 77 -7.13 1.21 -7.92
C THR A 77 -7.03 -0.16 -8.58
N TYR A 78 -6.10 -1.02 -8.18
CA TYR A 78 -6.01 -2.38 -8.70
C TYR A 78 -7.23 -3.23 -8.35
N MET A 79 -7.76 -3.12 -7.12
CA MET A 79 -8.95 -3.85 -6.68
C MET A 79 -10.21 -3.41 -7.44
N ILE A 80 -10.30 -2.15 -7.80
CA ILE A 80 -11.44 -1.59 -8.55
C ILE A 80 -11.28 -1.84 -10.05
N GLU A 81 -10.12 -1.56 -10.65
CA GLU A 81 -9.89 -1.77 -12.09
C GLU A 81 -9.79 -3.27 -12.44
N GLY A 82 -9.32 -4.10 -11.52
CA GLY A 82 -9.08 -5.53 -11.73
C GLY A 82 -7.70 -5.81 -12.34
N GLY A 83 -6.86 -4.79 -12.50
CA GLY A 83 -5.53 -4.86 -13.08
C GLY A 83 -4.96 -3.48 -13.37
N GLY A 84 -3.94 -3.43 -14.24
CA GLY A 84 -3.42 -2.15 -14.72
C GLY A 84 -4.43 -1.40 -15.58
N SER A 85 -4.48 -0.07 -15.45
CA SER A 85 -5.37 0.79 -16.24
C SER A 85 -4.60 1.98 -16.80
N LYS A 86 -5.04 2.53 -17.94
CA LYS A 86 -4.46 3.73 -18.54
C LYS A 86 -5.13 5.01 -18.03
N ASP A 87 -6.43 4.97 -17.84
CA ASP A 87 -7.28 6.13 -17.50
C ASP A 87 -7.91 6.07 -16.12
N PHE A 88 -7.87 4.91 -15.45
CA PHE A 88 -8.44 4.68 -14.11
C PHE A 88 -9.92 5.08 -14.02
N ARG A 89 -10.67 4.74 -15.06
CA ARG A 89 -12.07 5.16 -15.19
C ARG A 89 -12.93 4.67 -14.03
N HIS A 90 -12.87 3.38 -13.74
CA HIS A 90 -13.71 2.78 -12.68
C HIS A 90 -13.31 3.29 -11.30
N ALA A 91 -12.01 3.45 -11.03
CA ALA A 91 -11.53 3.99 -9.76
C ALA A 91 -11.98 5.44 -9.57
N LYS A 92 -11.91 6.28 -10.62
CA LYS A 92 -12.40 7.65 -10.57
C LYS A 92 -13.93 7.72 -10.45
N GLU A 93 -14.67 6.91 -11.22
CA GLU A 93 -16.13 6.82 -11.09
C GLU A 93 -16.53 6.43 -9.66
N PHE A 94 -15.86 5.44 -9.07
CA PHE A 94 -16.12 4.99 -7.70
C PHE A 94 -15.82 6.09 -6.68
N LEU A 95 -14.69 6.77 -6.80
CA LEU A 95 -14.29 7.87 -5.93
C LEU A 95 -15.31 9.00 -5.92
N TYR A 96 -15.79 9.43 -7.09
CA TYR A 96 -16.70 10.57 -7.19
C TYR A 96 -18.16 10.22 -6.89
N ASN A 97 -18.60 8.99 -7.20
CA ASN A 97 -19.98 8.58 -6.98
C ASN A 97 -20.21 7.98 -5.59
N HIS A 98 -19.17 7.41 -4.97
CA HIS A 98 -19.24 6.72 -3.68
C HIS A 98 -18.07 7.09 -2.76
N PRO A 99 -17.88 8.40 -2.44
CA PRO A 99 -16.71 8.84 -1.68
C PRO A 99 -16.61 8.20 -0.30
N GLU A 100 -17.73 7.99 0.38
CA GLU A 100 -17.75 7.34 1.71
C GLU A 100 -17.29 5.87 1.63
N ALA A 101 -17.73 5.13 0.61
CA ALA A 101 -17.27 3.77 0.40
C ALA A 101 -15.79 3.72 -0.03
N MET A 102 -15.32 4.71 -0.78
CA MET A 102 -13.89 4.84 -1.09
C MET A 102 -13.08 5.08 0.19
N HIS A 103 -13.52 5.99 1.06
CA HIS A 103 -12.87 6.21 2.35
C HIS A 103 -12.84 4.94 3.20
N LEU A 104 -13.93 4.18 3.26
CA LEU A 104 -13.97 2.90 3.97
C LEU A 104 -12.97 1.88 3.40
N LEU A 105 -12.87 1.78 2.08
CA LEU A 105 -11.90 0.91 1.42
C LEU A 105 -10.46 1.30 1.74
N LEU A 106 -10.15 2.59 1.63
CA LEU A 106 -8.81 3.12 1.90
C LEU A 106 -8.42 2.98 3.37
N ASP A 107 -9.39 3.11 4.28
CA ASP A 107 -9.17 2.94 5.71
C ASP A 107 -8.83 1.49 6.07
N LYS A 108 -9.61 0.51 5.57
CA LYS A 108 -9.32 -0.91 5.71
C LYS A 108 -7.94 -1.27 5.13
N LEU A 109 -7.60 -0.74 3.97
CA LEU A 109 -6.29 -0.97 3.35
C LEU A 109 -5.16 -0.33 4.15
N ALA A 110 -5.37 0.87 4.70
CA ALA A 110 -4.36 1.52 5.54
C ALA A 110 -4.06 0.70 6.80
N ASP A 111 -5.08 0.18 7.48
CA ASP A 111 -4.90 -0.67 8.65
C ASP A 111 -4.14 -1.96 8.29
N ALA A 112 -4.51 -2.62 7.22
CA ALA A 112 -3.80 -3.81 6.74
C ALA A 112 -2.34 -3.52 6.36
N VAL A 113 -2.06 -2.35 5.75
CA VAL A 113 -0.70 -1.92 5.40
C VAL A 113 0.12 -1.61 6.65
N ILE A 114 -0.47 -1.00 7.68
CA ILE A 114 0.19 -0.76 8.98
C ILE A 114 0.64 -2.09 9.58
N ASP A 115 -0.26 -3.05 9.69
CA ASP A 115 0.06 -4.38 10.25
C ASP A 115 1.12 -5.10 9.41
N TYR A 116 1.01 -5.03 8.08
CA TYR A 116 1.95 -5.65 7.15
C TYR A 116 3.36 -5.05 7.22
N LEU A 117 3.48 -3.73 7.27
CA LEU A 117 4.77 -3.07 7.38
C LEU A 117 5.39 -3.26 8.78
N ASN A 118 4.57 -3.23 9.85
CA ASN A 118 5.03 -3.53 11.20
C ASN A 118 5.55 -4.96 11.32
N ALA A 119 4.90 -5.93 10.67
CA ALA A 119 5.39 -7.30 10.61
C ALA A 119 6.73 -7.42 9.86
N GLN A 120 6.91 -6.68 8.75
CA GLN A 120 8.20 -6.63 8.05
C GLN A 120 9.30 -5.97 8.89
N ILE A 121 8.98 -4.91 9.64
CA ILE A 121 9.91 -4.26 10.57
C ILE A 121 10.33 -5.26 11.66
N ALA A 122 9.38 -5.95 12.28
CA ALA A 122 9.66 -6.97 13.29
C ALA A 122 10.52 -8.14 12.74
N ALA A 123 10.32 -8.48 11.46
CA ALA A 123 11.12 -9.50 10.76
C ALA A 123 12.53 -9.02 10.35
N GLY A 124 12.85 -7.73 10.55
CA GLY A 124 14.18 -7.19 10.35
C GLY A 124 14.36 -6.21 9.19
N ALA A 125 13.29 -5.72 8.57
CA ALA A 125 13.37 -4.60 7.63
C ALA A 125 13.95 -3.37 8.33
N GLN A 126 14.92 -2.70 7.69
CA GLN A 126 15.68 -1.60 8.28
C GLN A 126 15.19 -0.21 7.83
N ALA A 127 14.37 -0.18 6.81
CA ALA A 127 13.59 0.94 6.32
C ALA A 127 12.32 0.39 5.69
N VAL A 128 11.29 1.21 5.51
CA VAL A 128 10.11 0.81 4.76
C VAL A 128 9.76 1.86 3.70
N GLN A 129 9.23 1.39 2.57
CA GLN A 129 8.80 2.26 1.48
C GLN A 129 7.34 2.00 1.12
N ILE A 130 6.57 3.07 0.99
CA ILE A 130 5.18 3.05 0.53
C ILE A 130 5.16 3.52 -0.92
N PHE A 131 4.70 2.65 -1.82
CA PHE A 131 4.61 2.93 -3.24
C PHE A 131 3.22 3.45 -3.61
N ASP A 132 3.12 4.76 -3.82
CA ASP A 132 1.93 5.41 -4.34
C ASP A 132 2.04 5.59 -5.87
N THR A 133 2.11 4.46 -6.57
CA THR A 133 2.33 4.38 -8.01
C THR A 133 1.28 5.15 -8.82
N TRP A 134 0.06 5.24 -8.32
CA TRP A 134 -1.06 5.86 -9.04
C TRP A 134 -1.57 7.16 -8.39
N GLY A 135 -0.87 7.72 -7.40
CA GLY A 135 -1.22 9.02 -6.81
C GLY A 135 -1.28 10.15 -7.85
N GLY A 136 -0.36 10.13 -8.82
CA GLY A 136 -0.25 11.17 -9.85
C GLY A 136 -1.43 11.29 -10.82
N VAL A 137 -2.42 10.38 -10.77
CA VAL A 137 -3.65 10.47 -11.60
C VAL A 137 -4.78 11.26 -10.93
N LEU A 138 -4.58 11.65 -9.66
CA LEU A 138 -5.55 12.40 -8.88
C LEU A 138 -5.41 13.92 -9.09
N THR A 139 -6.50 14.65 -8.85
CA THR A 139 -6.43 16.11 -8.69
C THR A 139 -5.80 16.48 -7.36
N PRO A 140 -5.30 17.72 -7.15
CA PRO A 140 -4.65 18.09 -5.88
C PRO A 140 -5.51 17.86 -4.63
N THR A 141 -6.80 18.15 -4.69
CA THR A 141 -7.72 17.89 -3.57
C THR A 141 -7.91 16.40 -3.35
N ALA A 142 -8.21 15.64 -4.42
CA ALA A 142 -8.39 14.20 -4.31
C ALA A 142 -7.10 13.49 -3.85
N TYR A 143 -5.93 13.97 -4.25
CA TYR A 143 -4.66 13.43 -3.77
C TYR A 143 -4.51 13.57 -2.25
N ARG A 144 -4.79 14.76 -1.70
CA ARG A 144 -4.75 14.97 -0.25
C ARG A 144 -5.71 14.05 0.49
N ASP A 145 -6.95 13.98 0.01
CA ASP A 145 -8.05 13.36 0.73
C ASP A 145 -8.06 11.83 0.58
N PHE A 146 -7.65 11.29 -0.58
CA PHE A 146 -7.76 9.87 -0.91
C PHE A 146 -6.41 9.13 -1.05
N SER A 147 -5.28 9.83 -1.05
CA SER A 147 -3.97 9.20 -1.06
C SER A 147 -3.12 9.63 0.13
N LEU A 148 -2.74 10.91 0.20
CA LEU A 148 -1.79 11.41 1.19
C LEU A 148 -2.28 11.21 2.63
N ALA A 149 -3.56 11.48 2.92
CA ALA A 149 -4.14 11.30 4.25
C ALA A 149 -3.97 9.87 4.79
N TYR A 150 -4.12 8.87 3.92
CA TYR A 150 -3.96 7.47 4.29
C TYR A 150 -2.50 7.04 4.42
N MET A 151 -1.60 7.61 3.62
CA MET A 151 -0.15 7.44 3.84
C MET A 151 0.29 8.05 5.17
N GLN A 152 -0.26 9.21 5.55
CA GLN A 152 -0.03 9.81 6.88
C GLN A 152 -0.57 8.93 8.01
N LYS A 153 -1.77 8.33 7.86
CA LYS A 153 -2.32 7.34 8.81
C LYS A 153 -1.34 6.18 8.99
N ILE A 154 -0.81 5.64 7.88
CA ILE A 154 0.17 4.55 7.94
C ILE A 154 1.41 4.98 8.70
N ILE A 155 2.02 6.12 8.35
CA ILE A 155 3.23 6.63 9.02
C ILE A 155 3.03 6.76 10.52
N GLY A 156 1.85 7.26 10.95
CA GLY A 156 1.48 7.39 12.35
C GLY A 156 1.29 6.05 13.09
N GLY A 157 0.95 4.97 12.38
CA GLY A 157 0.76 3.63 12.94
C GLY A 157 2.00 2.72 12.90
N LEU A 158 3.10 3.18 12.27
CA LEU A 158 4.31 2.36 12.14
C LEU A 158 5.15 2.35 13.43
N THR A 159 5.74 1.18 13.70
CA THR A 159 6.81 1.00 14.68
C THR A 159 8.08 1.66 14.15
N ARG A 160 8.41 2.84 14.67
CA ARG A 160 9.54 3.65 14.16
C ARG A 160 10.90 3.25 14.74
N HIS A 161 10.95 2.29 15.65
CA HIS A 161 12.20 1.82 16.26
C HIS A 161 12.21 0.30 16.34
N ASN A 162 13.31 -0.30 15.92
CA ASN A 162 13.56 -1.73 16.04
C ASN A 162 15.06 -1.96 16.33
N ASP A 163 15.37 -2.84 17.27
CA ASP A 163 16.74 -3.16 17.71
C ASP A 163 17.58 -1.91 18.04
N GLY A 164 16.98 -0.92 18.71
CA GLY A 164 17.62 0.34 19.10
C GLY A 164 17.93 1.32 17.95
N ARG A 165 17.40 1.07 16.76
CA ARG A 165 17.57 1.92 15.59
C ARG A 165 16.24 2.47 15.12
N GLU A 166 16.26 3.71 14.62
CA GLU A 166 15.12 4.27 13.90
C GLU A 166 14.92 3.54 12.57
N VAL A 167 13.65 3.26 12.23
CA VAL A 167 13.24 2.68 10.95
C VAL A 167 12.67 3.81 10.10
N PRO A 168 13.45 4.33 9.13
CA PRO A 168 12.99 5.41 8.26
C PRO A 168 11.87 4.94 7.33
N VAL A 169 10.97 5.90 7.02
CA VAL A 169 9.85 5.70 6.09
C VAL A 169 10.08 6.52 4.84
N ILE A 170 10.00 5.88 3.70
CA ILE A 170 10.15 6.48 2.38
C ILE A 170 8.77 6.52 1.71
N LEU A 171 8.35 7.68 1.23
CA LEU A 171 7.17 7.80 0.38
C LEU A 171 7.60 8.00 -1.07
N PHE A 172 7.01 7.21 -1.95
CA PHE A 172 7.16 7.35 -3.39
C PHE A 172 5.79 7.62 -4.01
N THR A 173 5.64 8.74 -4.73
CA THR A 173 4.44 9.01 -5.54
C THR A 173 4.87 9.27 -6.99
N LYS A 174 4.51 8.37 -7.90
CA LYS A 174 4.79 8.55 -9.32
C LYS A 174 4.05 9.77 -9.85
N ASN A 175 4.79 10.67 -10.51
CA ASN A 175 4.30 11.98 -10.97
C ASN A 175 3.84 12.91 -9.84
N GLY A 176 4.34 12.70 -8.62
CA GLY A 176 3.98 13.45 -7.41
C GLY A 176 4.74 14.78 -7.23
N GLY A 177 5.56 15.22 -8.20
CA GLY A 177 6.38 16.42 -8.06
C GLY A 177 5.62 17.69 -7.70
N GLN A 178 4.38 17.82 -8.13
CA GLN A 178 3.50 18.93 -7.77
C GLN A 178 3.07 18.94 -6.29
N TRP A 179 3.25 17.83 -5.57
CA TRP A 179 2.86 17.68 -4.16
C TRP A 179 4.05 17.43 -3.24
N LEU A 180 5.26 17.65 -3.72
CA LEU A 180 6.50 17.35 -3.01
C LEU A 180 6.54 17.95 -1.61
N GLU A 181 6.12 19.21 -1.44
CA GLU A 181 6.06 19.87 -0.14
C GLU A 181 5.08 19.18 0.81
N SER A 182 3.91 18.80 0.32
CA SER A 182 2.90 18.09 1.11
C SER A 182 3.37 16.69 1.50
N ILE A 183 4.04 15.98 0.58
CA ILE A 183 4.64 14.68 0.84
C ILE A 183 5.74 14.79 1.89
N ALA A 184 6.65 15.76 1.76
CA ALA A 184 7.72 16.00 2.72
C ALA A 184 7.19 16.36 4.12
N ALA A 185 6.05 17.07 4.19
CA ALA A 185 5.39 17.42 5.45
C ALA A 185 4.58 16.28 6.08
N SER A 186 4.48 15.11 5.43
CA SER A 186 3.67 13.98 5.90
C SER A 186 4.21 13.23 7.12
N GLY A 187 5.47 13.50 7.52
CA GLY A 187 6.19 12.78 8.57
C GLY A 187 7.08 11.64 8.06
N CYS A 188 7.23 11.49 6.73
CA CYS A 188 8.21 10.58 6.15
C CYS A 188 9.65 11.10 6.33
N ASN A 189 10.64 10.19 6.24
CA ASN A 189 12.06 10.55 6.34
C ASN A 189 12.67 10.84 4.97
N ALA A 190 12.10 10.30 3.90
CA ALA A 190 12.56 10.52 2.54
C ALA A 190 11.40 10.46 1.53
N VAL A 191 11.62 11.12 0.40
CA VAL A 191 10.70 11.15 -0.75
C VAL A 191 11.43 10.58 -1.96
N GLY A 192 10.78 9.63 -2.67
CA GLY A 192 11.29 8.97 -3.88
C GLY A 192 10.56 9.43 -5.15
#